data_024031d69d9c3267f24e733c2b058b26
#
_entry.id   024031d69d9c3267f24e733c2b058b26
#
_cell.length_a   1.000
_cell.length_b   1.000
_cell.length_c   1.000
_cell.angle_alpha   90.00
_cell.angle_beta   90.00
_cell.angle_gamma   90.00
#
_symmetry.space_group_name_H-M   'P 1'
#
loop_
_entity.id
_entity.type
_entity.pdbx_description
1 polymer ?
#
loop_
_entity_poly.entity_id
_entity_poly.type
_entity_poly.pdbx_seq_one_letter_code
_entity_poly.pdbx_strand_id
1 'polypeptide(L)'
;MNYKIALIKGDGIGPEIVDEAVKVLDRVGVKYGHTFDYTRVLMGGESIDACGVPLTDEAIAQCKASDSVLMGSIGGNTTTSPWYKLEPSLRPEAGLLKLRKSLGLFANIRPAYLYDELKAACPIKDEIIGDQGFDMVIMRELTGGLYFGERKTVEENGVLKAYDSLTYDENEIRRIVIKGFEIAMKRRKNVISVDKANVLDSSRLWRKVVEEVAKDYPEVTYSHMLVDNCAMQLVKNPGQFDVILTENMFGDILSDEASEITGSIGMLSSASLSETSLGLYEPSHGSAPDIAGTNQANPIATILSAAMMLRYSLNLDKEADAIEAAVKTVLKKGFRTVDIMSEGCTQLGCKEMGDAITAEIQ
;
A
#
# COMPACT_ATOMS: atom_id res chain seq x y z
N MET A 1 2.29 3.88 26.82
CA MET A 1 2.70 5.09 26.06
C MET A 1 1.48 5.66 25.37
N ASN A 2 1.48 6.95 25.06
CA ASN A 2 0.36 7.59 24.35
C ASN A 2 0.81 8.01 22.96
N TYR A 3 0.04 7.67 21.92
CA TYR A 3 0.35 7.94 20.52
C TYR A 3 -0.80 8.69 19.86
N LYS A 4 -0.48 9.70 19.07
CA LYS A 4 -1.44 10.50 18.32
C LYS A 4 -1.53 9.99 16.88
N ILE A 5 -2.70 9.56 16.47
CA ILE A 5 -2.93 9.01 15.14
C ILE A 5 -3.90 9.92 14.37
N ALA A 6 -3.48 10.45 13.24
CA ALA A 6 -4.40 11.07 12.29
C ALA A 6 -5.19 9.96 11.60
N LEU A 7 -6.51 10.00 11.71
CA LEU A 7 -7.39 8.96 11.19
C LEU A 7 -8.20 9.51 10.01
N ILE A 8 -7.92 9.00 8.82
CA ILE A 8 -8.62 9.33 7.58
C ILE A 8 -9.49 8.13 7.22
N LYS A 9 -10.82 8.23 7.40
CA LYS A 9 -11.74 7.15 7.02
C LYS A 9 -11.87 7.04 5.51
N GLY A 10 -11.89 8.18 4.80
CA GLY A 10 -11.96 8.22 3.34
C GLY A 10 -13.34 7.88 2.79
N ASP A 11 -13.36 7.28 1.60
CA ASP A 11 -14.54 7.07 0.76
C ASP A 11 -14.91 5.59 0.65
N GLY A 12 -16.12 5.32 0.18
CA GLY A 12 -16.60 3.96 -0.10
C GLY A 12 -16.55 3.02 1.11
N ILE A 13 -15.78 1.92 0.98
CA ILE A 13 -15.57 0.95 2.08
C ILE A 13 -14.62 1.47 3.17
N GLY A 14 -13.94 2.60 2.94
CA GLY A 14 -12.94 3.16 3.85
C GLY A 14 -13.40 3.26 5.30
N PRO A 15 -14.58 3.84 5.60
CA PRO A 15 -15.08 3.96 6.97
C PRO A 15 -15.21 2.61 7.70
N GLU A 16 -15.76 1.58 7.03
CA GLU A 16 -16.00 0.29 7.68
C GLU A 16 -14.70 -0.48 7.94
N ILE A 17 -13.72 -0.47 7.02
CA ILE A 17 -12.45 -1.16 7.21
C ILE A 17 -11.54 -0.47 8.23
N VAL A 18 -11.61 0.87 8.33
CA VAL A 18 -10.86 1.64 9.32
C VAL A 18 -11.42 1.42 10.72
N ASP A 19 -12.74 1.34 10.88
CA ASP A 19 -13.37 1.06 12.18
C ASP A 19 -12.93 -0.30 12.73
N GLU A 20 -12.73 -1.30 11.88
CA GLU A 20 -12.19 -2.60 12.29
C GLU A 20 -10.71 -2.53 12.66
N ALA A 21 -9.89 -1.77 11.93
CA ALA A 21 -8.49 -1.56 12.29
C ALA A 21 -8.34 -0.80 13.63
N VAL A 22 -9.16 0.20 13.88
CA VAL A 22 -9.19 0.93 15.17
C VAL A 22 -9.55 -0.02 16.31
N LYS A 23 -10.56 -0.86 16.14
CA LYS A 23 -10.95 -1.88 17.14
C LYS A 23 -9.77 -2.80 17.52
N VAL A 24 -9.02 -3.25 16.53
CA VAL A 24 -7.82 -4.08 16.72
C VAL A 24 -6.71 -3.29 17.45
N LEU A 25 -6.46 -2.03 17.06
CA LEU A 25 -5.48 -1.17 17.74
C LEU A 25 -5.86 -0.91 19.20
N ASP A 26 -7.14 -0.64 19.49
CA ASP A 26 -7.62 -0.44 20.86
C ASP A 26 -7.41 -1.68 21.71
N ARG A 27 -7.64 -2.87 21.16
CA ARG A 27 -7.38 -4.14 21.85
C ARG A 27 -5.91 -4.36 22.14
N VAL A 28 -5.03 -4.02 21.18
CA VAL A 28 -3.57 -4.02 21.37
C VAL A 28 -3.18 -3.03 22.47
N GLY A 29 -3.76 -1.83 22.45
CA GLY A 29 -3.54 -0.81 23.47
C GLY A 29 -3.86 -1.33 24.88
N VAL A 30 -5.01 -1.96 25.06
CA VAL A 30 -5.41 -2.57 26.35
C VAL A 30 -4.41 -3.65 26.77
N LYS A 31 -4.00 -4.53 25.86
CA LYS A 31 -3.09 -5.65 26.16
C LYS A 31 -1.69 -5.19 26.57
N TYR A 32 -1.13 -4.21 25.86
CA TYR A 32 0.27 -3.81 26.02
C TYR A 32 0.46 -2.49 26.80
N GLY A 33 -0.63 -1.88 27.28
CA GLY A 33 -0.57 -0.65 28.08
C GLY A 33 -0.27 0.60 27.25
N HIS A 34 -0.81 0.67 26.04
CA HIS A 34 -0.73 1.84 25.17
C HIS A 34 -2.10 2.52 25.03
N THR A 35 -2.08 3.81 24.71
CA THR A 35 -3.27 4.58 24.34
C THR A 35 -3.04 5.18 22.97
N PHE A 36 -4.02 5.05 22.08
CA PHE A 36 -4.02 5.68 20.76
C PHE A 36 -5.09 6.78 20.74
N ASP A 37 -4.64 8.02 20.58
CA ASP A 37 -5.53 9.19 20.46
C ASP A 37 -5.78 9.49 19.00
N TYR A 38 -7.01 9.26 18.54
CA TYR A 38 -7.38 9.42 17.14
C TYR A 38 -7.90 10.83 16.85
N THR A 39 -7.29 11.53 15.90
CA THR A 39 -7.78 12.78 15.33
C THR A 39 -8.39 12.49 13.97
N ARG A 40 -9.72 12.66 13.82
CA ARG A 40 -10.39 12.50 12.52
C ARG A 40 -9.95 13.61 11.56
N VAL A 41 -9.51 13.21 10.37
CA VAL A 41 -9.09 14.09 9.29
C VAL A 41 -9.92 13.81 8.05
N LEU A 42 -10.49 14.84 7.42
CA LEU A 42 -11.26 14.71 6.19
C LEU A 42 -10.33 14.71 4.97
N MET A 43 -10.54 13.76 4.06
CA MET A 43 -9.85 13.69 2.78
C MET A 43 -10.70 12.95 1.74
N GLY A 44 -10.43 13.20 0.45
CA GLY A 44 -11.14 12.57 -0.65
C GLY A 44 -12.50 13.19 -0.91
N GLY A 45 -13.46 12.36 -1.27
CA GLY A 45 -14.84 12.78 -1.55
C GLY A 45 -15.52 13.39 -0.34
N GLU A 46 -15.32 12.83 0.85
CA GLU A 46 -15.85 13.40 2.10
C GLU A 46 -15.38 14.86 2.32
N SER A 47 -14.12 15.16 2.01
CA SER A 47 -13.59 16.52 2.11
C SER A 47 -14.13 17.44 1.01
N ILE A 48 -14.33 16.92 -0.21
CA ILE A 48 -14.94 17.69 -1.30
C ILE A 48 -16.36 18.11 -0.91
N ASP A 49 -17.14 17.18 -0.38
CA ASP A 49 -18.53 17.42 0.01
C ASP A 49 -18.64 18.43 1.17
N ALA A 50 -17.71 18.39 2.12
CA ALA A 50 -17.71 19.27 3.28
C ALA A 50 -17.01 20.63 3.05
N CYS A 51 -15.93 20.66 2.27
CA CYS A 51 -15.01 21.80 2.17
C CYS A 51 -14.80 22.31 0.73
N GLY A 52 -15.32 21.60 -0.28
CA GLY A 52 -15.16 21.95 -1.70
C GLY A 52 -13.79 21.58 -2.30
N VAL A 53 -12.89 20.97 -1.50
CA VAL A 53 -11.54 20.54 -1.93
C VAL A 53 -11.22 19.14 -1.38
N PRO A 54 -10.43 18.33 -2.11
CA PRO A 54 -10.14 16.95 -1.69
C PRO A 54 -9.22 16.85 -0.45
N LEU A 55 -8.49 17.93 -0.11
CA LEU A 55 -7.64 18.00 1.06
C LEU A 55 -7.35 19.46 1.42
N THR A 56 -7.68 19.86 2.65
CA THR A 56 -7.39 21.20 3.18
C THR A 56 -5.97 21.29 3.75
N ASP A 57 -5.44 22.51 3.88
CA ASP A 57 -4.14 22.73 4.51
C ASP A 57 -4.19 22.45 6.03
N GLU A 58 -5.35 22.63 6.66
CA GLU A 58 -5.58 22.25 8.05
C GLU A 58 -5.48 20.73 8.25
N ALA A 59 -6.07 19.94 7.35
CA ALA A 59 -5.95 18.49 7.36
C ALA A 59 -4.49 18.03 7.26
N ILE A 60 -3.69 18.66 6.38
CA ILE A 60 -2.25 18.41 6.28
C ILE A 60 -1.53 18.76 7.60
N ALA A 61 -1.88 19.88 8.23
CA ALA A 61 -1.28 20.29 9.49
C ALA A 61 -1.61 19.28 10.62
N GLN A 62 -2.84 18.76 10.67
CA GLN A 62 -3.24 17.72 11.62
C GLN A 62 -2.44 16.43 11.43
N CYS A 63 -2.26 15.98 10.17
CA CYS A 63 -1.43 14.81 9.85
C CYS A 63 0.03 15.03 10.31
N LYS A 64 0.61 16.20 10.06
CA LYS A 64 1.98 16.54 10.47
C LYS A 64 2.16 16.62 11.99
N ALA A 65 1.11 16.93 12.73
CA ALA A 65 1.12 17.03 14.20
C ALA A 65 0.89 15.69 14.91
N SER A 66 0.64 14.63 14.15
CA SER A 66 0.42 13.27 14.64
C SER A 66 1.71 12.43 14.56
N ASP A 67 1.78 11.36 15.34
CA ASP A 67 2.89 10.41 15.30
C ASP A 67 2.83 9.53 14.05
N SER A 68 1.61 9.32 13.51
CA SER A 68 1.38 8.56 12.29
C SER A 68 0.00 8.85 11.69
N VAL A 69 -0.22 8.39 10.45
CA VAL A 69 -1.49 8.52 9.74
C VAL A 69 -1.99 7.13 9.35
N LEU A 70 -3.20 6.77 9.80
CA LEU A 70 -3.91 5.58 9.34
C LEU A 70 -5.07 6.01 8.42
N MET A 71 -5.15 5.41 7.25
CA MET A 71 -6.12 5.78 6.24
C MET A 71 -6.86 4.56 5.69
N GLY A 72 -8.12 4.74 5.35
CA GLY A 72 -8.90 3.80 4.56
C GLY A 72 -8.64 3.97 3.07
N SER A 73 -9.70 4.08 2.29
CA SER A 73 -9.62 4.18 0.83
C SER A 73 -10.15 5.53 0.33
N ILE A 74 -9.64 5.97 -0.81
CA ILE A 74 -10.00 7.25 -1.43
C ILE A 74 -10.52 7.02 -2.84
N GLY A 75 -11.51 7.82 -3.23
CA GLY A 75 -12.07 7.80 -4.57
C GLY A 75 -13.50 7.30 -4.63
N GLY A 76 -14.03 7.21 -5.83
CA GLY A 76 -15.40 6.78 -6.09
C GLY A 76 -15.54 6.14 -7.47
N ASN A 77 -16.75 5.79 -7.85
CA ASN A 77 -17.01 5.30 -9.20
C ASN A 77 -16.79 6.41 -10.22
N THR A 78 -15.87 6.21 -11.14
CA THR A 78 -15.46 7.24 -12.13
C THR A 78 -16.58 7.67 -13.08
N THR A 79 -17.63 6.87 -13.24
CA THR A 79 -18.76 7.14 -14.14
C THR A 79 -19.91 7.80 -13.39
N THR A 80 -20.22 7.39 -12.18
CA THR A 80 -21.43 7.80 -11.46
C THR A 80 -21.18 8.82 -10.35
N SER A 81 -19.99 8.87 -9.76
CA SER A 81 -19.69 9.81 -8.70
C SER A 81 -19.59 11.26 -9.21
N PRO A 82 -20.21 12.22 -8.50
CA PRO A 82 -20.18 13.64 -8.90
C PRO A 82 -18.77 14.24 -8.89
N TRP A 83 -17.86 13.72 -8.10
CA TRP A 83 -16.48 14.23 -7.96
C TRP A 83 -15.67 14.15 -9.25
N TYR A 84 -15.97 13.18 -10.13
CA TYR A 84 -15.26 13.03 -11.41
C TYR A 84 -15.72 13.99 -12.52
N LYS A 85 -16.78 14.79 -12.24
CA LYS A 85 -17.16 15.93 -13.08
C LYS A 85 -16.35 17.19 -12.77
N LEU A 86 -15.61 17.18 -11.66
CA LEU A 86 -14.74 18.28 -11.26
C LEU A 86 -13.44 18.25 -12.08
N GLU A 87 -12.75 19.41 -12.07
CA GLU A 87 -11.40 19.50 -12.61
C GLU A 87 -10.47 18.46 -11.95
N PRO A 88 -9.51 17.89 -12.68
CA PRO A 88 -8.62 16.83 -12.14
C PRO A 88 -7.94 17.18 -10.81
N SER A 89 -7.59 18.46 -10.62
CA SER A 89 -6.98 18.96 -9.38
C SER A 89 -7.91 18.97 -8.16
N LEU A 90 -9.22 18.82 -8.38
CA LEU A 90 -10.25 18.80 -7.34
C LEU A 90 -10.84 17.41 -7.13
N ARG A 91 -10.33 16.38 -7.80
CA ARG A 91 -10.78 15.00 -7.61
C ARG A 91 -10.16 14.37 -6.36
N PRO A 92 -10.77 13.31 -5.80
CA PRO A 92 -10.28 12.67 -4.58
C PRO A 92 -8.79 12.28 -4.62
N GLU A 93 -8.32 11.73 -5.74
CA GLU A 93 -6.94 11.28 -5.94
C GLU A 93 -5.91 12.42 -5.84
N ALA A 94 -6.30 13.64 -6.24
CA ALA A 94 -5.44 14.82 -6.11
C ALA A 94 -5.14 15.15 -4.64
N GLY A 95 -6.10 14.87 -3.73
CA GLY A 95 -5.90 14.97 -2.28
C GLY A 95 -4.84 14.01 -1.77
N LEU A 96 -4.89 12.75 -2.22
CA LEU A 96 -3.92 11.73 -1.84
C LEU A 96 -2.51 12.07 -2.31
N LEU A 97 -2.35 12.48 -3.58
CA LEU A 97 -1.06 12.91 -4.12
C LEU A 97 -0.51 14.15 -3.37
N LYS A 98 -1.40 15.12 -3.05
CA LYS A 98 -1.03 16.31 -2.27
C LYS A 98 -0.57 15.91 -0.87
N LEU A 99 -1.26 14.97 -0.19
CA LEU A 99 -0.88 14.50 1.13
C LEU A 99 0.49 13.81 1.12
N ARG A 100 0.70 12.85 0.23
CA ARG A 100 1.96 12.12 0.09
C ARG A 100 3.15 13.08 -0.11
N LYS A 101 2.98 14.05 -1.00
CA LYS A 101 4.00 15.08 -1.25
C LYS A 101 4.23 15.97 -0.03
N SER A 102 3.16 16.42 0.66
CA SER A 102 3.24 17.32 1.81
C SER A 102 3.89 16.68 3.03
N LEU A 103 3.77 15.36 3.18
CA LEU A 103 4.40 14.58 4.25
C LEU A 103 5.77 14.00 3.85
N GLY A 104 6.22 14.20 2.60
CA GLY A 104 7.50 13.68 2.09
C GLY A 104 7.57 12.16 2.04
N LEU A 105 6.45 11.50 1.73
CA LEU A 105 6.33 10.03 1.71
C LEU A 105 6.86 9.48 0.40
N PHE A 106 8.15 9.17 0.33
CA PHE A 106 8.80 8.74 -0.91
C PHE A 106 8.93 7.22 -1.06
N ALA A 107 8.90 6.46 0.03
CA ALA A 107 9.11 5.02 0.02
C ALA A 107 7.82 4.29 0.37
N ASN A 108 7.20 3.62 -0.61
CA ASN A 108 6.02 2.81 -0.39
C ASN A 108 6.40 1.32 -0.32
N ILE A 109 6.05 0.69 0.78
CA ILE A 109 6.30 -0.72 1.08
C ILE A 109 4.99 -1.48 0.91
N ARG A 110 4.95 -2.44 0.00
CA ARG A 110 3.80 -3.31 -0.28
C ARG A 110 4.22 -4.77 -0.16
N PRO A 111 4.01 -5.43 1.00
CA PRO A 111 4.31 -6.84 1.17
C PRO A 111 3.27 -7.68 0.41
N ALA A 112 3.72 -8.67 -0.36
CA ALA A 112 2.88 -9.68 -0.97
C ALA A 112 3.29 -11.05 -0.44
N TYR A 113 2.50 -11.56 0.51
CA TYR A 113 2.72 -12.82 1.21
C TYR A 113 1.55 -13.77 0.96
N LEU A 114 1.83 -14.96 0.46
CA LEU A 114 0.83 -16.00 0.31
C LEU A 114 0.72 -16.81 1.60
N TYR A 115 -0.39 -16.65 2.29
CA TYR A 115 -0.73 -17.49 3.44
C TYR A 115 -1.04 -18.91 3.00
N ASP A 116 -0.52 -19.92 3.74
CA ASP A 116 -0.83 -21.32 3.45
C ASP A 116 -2.35 -21.58 3.42
N GLU A 117 -3.07 -20.90 4.27
CA GLU A 117 -4.52 -20.97 4.40
C GLU A 117 -5.27 -20.37 3.19
N LEU A 118 -4.59 -19.58 2.35
CA LEU A 118 -5.17 -18.93 1.16
C LEU A 118 -4.68 -19.52 -0.16
N LYS A 119 -3.90 -20.60 -0.14
CA LYS A 119 -3.43 -21.27 -1.38
C LYS A 119 -4.58 -21.63 -2.34
N ALA A 120 -5.74 -22.02 -1.79
CA ALA A 120 -6.90 -22.33 -2.60
C ALA A 120 -7.55 -21.13 -3.31
N ALA A 121 -7.32 -19.89 -2.81
CA ALA A 121 -7.77 -18.66 -3.44
C ALA A 121 -6.73 -18.09 -4.43
N CYS A 122 -5.49 -18.60 -4.41
CA CYS A 122 -4.44 -18.19 -5.31
C CYS A 122 -4.73 -18.68 -6.73
N PRO A 123 -4.69 -17.83 -7.77
CA PRO A 123 -4.93 -18.24 -9.15
C PRO A 123 -3.75 -18.98 -9.81
N ILE A 124 -2.60 -19.03 -9.12
CA ILE A 124 -1.41 -19.70 -9.61
C ILE A 124 -1.48 -21.20 -9.30
N LYS A 125 -1.02 -22.02 -10.24
CA LYS A 125 -0.99 -23.48 -10.06
C LYS A 125 -0.08 -23.90 -8.91
N ASP A 126 -0.49 -24.90 -8.14
CA ASP A 126 0.24 -25.42 -6.98
C ASP A 126 1.69 -25.79 -7.30
N GLU A 127 1.96 -26.34 -8.48
CA GLU A 127 3.31 -26.69 -8.96
C GLU A 127 4.25 -25.50 -9.13
N ILE A 128 3.69 -24.28 -9.32
CA ILE A 128 4.44 -23.02 -9.43
C ILE A 128 4.63 -22.40 -8.06
N ILE A 129 3.63 -22.47 -7.19
CA ILE A 129 3.68 -21.96 -5.81
C ILE A 129 4.69 -22.78 -5.00
N GLY A 130 4.71 -24.10 -5.19
CA GLY A 130 5.54 -25.03 -4.41
C GLY A 130 5.13 -25.10 -2.93
N ASP A 131 5.89 -25.84 -2.15
CA ASP A 131 5.60 -26.09 -0.73
C ASP A 131 5.75 -24.84 0.14
N GLN A 132 6.67 -23.95 -0.22
CA GLN A 132 7.02 -22.77 0.60
C GLN A 132 6.19 -21.52 0.30
N GLY A 133 5.34 -21.53 -0.75
CA GLY A 133 4.64 -20.34 -1.18
C GLY A 133 5.59 -19.26 -1.67
N PHE A 134 5.20 -18.00 -1.51
CA PHE A 134 6.06 -16.85 -1.80
C PHE A 134 5.85 -15.74 -0.75
N ASP A 135 6.92 -15.01 -0.52
CA ASP A 135 6.99 -13.86 0.38
C ASP A 135 7.88 -12.81 -0.28
N MET A 136 7.29 -11.76 -0.82
CA MET A 136 8.01 -10.68 -1.47
C MET A 136 7.55 -9.32 -0.96
N VAL A 137 8.39 -8.31 -1.15
CA VAL A 137 8.06 -6.90 -0.87
C VAL A 137 8.32 -6.07 -2.11
N ILE A 138 7.34 -5.26 -2.49
CA ILE A 138 7.51 -4.28 -3.55
C ILE A 138 7.83 -2.94 -2.90
N MET A 139 9.03 -2.43 -3.20
CA MET A 139 9.53 -1.12 -2.81
C MET A 139 9.29 -0.16 -3.97
N ARG A 140 8.23 0.64 -3.85
CA ARG A 140 7.78 1.60 -4.85
C ARG A 140 8.24 3.00 -4.48
N GLU A 141 8.95 3.70 -5.37
CA GLU A 141 9.11 5.15 -5.25
C GLU A 141 7.73 5.81 -5.37
N LEU A 142 7.42 6.83 -4.57
CA LEU A 142 6.03 7.27 -4.42
C LEU A 142 5.78 8.75 -4.76
N THR A 143 6.80 9.58 -4.90
CA THR A 143 6.67 11.04 -5.04
C THR A 143 7.30 11.64 -6.30
N GLY A 144 7.81 10.79 -7.16
CA GLY A 144 8.38 11.17 -8.46
C GLY A 144 7.66 10.51 -9.64
N GLY A 145 8.31 10.54 -10.78
CA GLY A 145 7.91 9.87 -12.00
C GLY A 145 6.70 10.47 -12.70
N LEU A 146 5.97 9.62 -13.41
CA LEU A 146 4.86 10.02 -14.28
C LEU A 146 3.71 10.69 -13.51
N TYR A 147 3.44 10.25 -12.27
CA TYR A 147 2.31 10.75 -11.48
C TYR A 147 2.52 12.17 -10.95
N PHE A 148 3.78 12.63 -10.87
CA PHE A 148 4.15 13.96 -10.39
C PHE A 148 4.77 14.86 -11.47
N GLY A 149 4.96 14.34 -12.67
CA GLY A 149 5.50 15.07 -13.81
C GLY A 149 4.53 16.11 -14.38
N GLU A 150 5.07 16.96 -15.25
CA GLU A 150 4.24 17.91 -15.99
C GLU A 150 3.28 17.18 -16.92
N ARG A 151 2.04 17.65 -16.94
CA ARG A 151 1.01 17.12 -17.84
C ARG A 151 0.22 18.26 -18.47
N LYS A 152 -0.08 18.09 -19.74
CA LYS A 152 -0.89 19.07 -20.49
C LYS A 152 -1.62 18.43 -21.65
N THR A 153 -2.78 18.98 -21.98
CA THR A 153 -3.48 18.73 -23.25
C THR A 153 -3.51 20.03 -24.03
N VAL A 154 -3.03 20.00 -25.26
CA VAL A 154 -2.98 21.15 -26.17
C VAL A 154 -3.66 20.82 -27.48
N GLU A 155 -4.19 21.83 -28.16
CA GLU A 155 -4.71 21.68 -29.53
C GLU A 155 -3.64 22.19 -30.50
N GLU A 156 -3.18 21.33 -31.42
CA GLU A 156 -2.26 21.68 -32.48
C GLU A 156 -2.85 21.28 -33.83
N ASN A 157 -3.03 22.27 -34.72
CA ASN A 157 -3.62 22.07 -36.05
C ASN A 157 -5.01 21.40 -36.03
N GLY A 158 -5.86 21.74 -35.04
CA GLY A 158 -7.19 21.17 -34.87
C GLY A 158 -7.20 19.72 -34.29
N VAL A 159 -6.07 19.25 -33.78
CA VAL A 159 -5.94 17.92 -33.15
C VAL A 159 -5.51 18.08 -31.70
N LEU A 160 -6.23 17.42 -30.78
CA LEU A 160 -5.84 17.38 -29.37
C LEU A 160 -4.66 16.45 -29.17
N LYS A 161 -3.63 16.93 -28.45
CA LYS A 161 -2.46 16.16 -28.01
C LYS A 161 -2.33 16.24 -26.51
N ALA A 162 -2.20 15.09 -25.85
CA ALA A 162 -1.92 14.99 -24.41
C ALA A 162 -0.47 14.59 -24.19
N TYR A 163 0.15 15.20 -23.19
CA TYR A 163 1.53 14.95 -22.78
C TYR A 163 1.58 14.67 -21.27
N ASP A 164 2.28 13.62 -20.89
CA ASP A 164 2.66 13.31 -19.51
C ASP A 164 4.18 13.10 -19.47
N SER A 165 4.88 13.82 -18.58
CA SER A 165 6.34 13.76 -18.47
C SER A 165 6.74 12.83 -17.34
N LEU A 166 7.56 11.82 -17.64
CA LEU A 166 8.19 10.95 -16.65
C LEU A 166 9.58 11.51 -16.35
N THR A 167 9.76 11.99 -15.11
CA THR A 167 11.05 12.59 -14.68
C THR A 167 11.46 12.02 -13.33
N TYR A 168 12.75 11.74 -13.18
CA TYR A 168 13.42 11.39 -11.93
C TYR A 168 14.76 12.11 -11.87
N ASP A 169 15.10 12.65 -10.70
CA ASP A 169 16.46 13.06 -10.41
C ASP A 169 17.23 11.96 -9.66
N GLU A 170 18.54 12.14 -9.58
CA GLU A 170 19.44 11.17 -8.93
C GLU A 170 19.16 11.01 -7.44
N ASN A 171 18.73 12.07 -6.75
CA ASN A 171 18.46 12.03 -5.30
C ASN A 171 17.15 11.29 -5.00
N GLU A 172 16.13 11.50 -5.82
CA GLU A 172 14.86 10.77 -5.72
C GLU A 172 15.08 9.27 -5.87
N ILE A 173 15.89 8.86 -6.84
CA ILE A 173 16.24 7.46 -7.05
C ILE A 173 17.10 6.94 -5.89
N ARG A 174 18.10 7.67 -5.47
CA ARG A 174 19.07 7.24 -4.44
C ARG A 174 18.38 6.94 -3.11
N ARG A 175 17.49 7.80 -2.65
CA ARG A 175 16.79 7.62 -1.37
C ARG A 175 15.92 6.36 -1.34
N ILE A 176 15.21 6.04 -2.43
CA ILE A 176 14.38 4.83 -2.49
C ILE A 176 15.23 3.57 -2.66
N VAL A 177 16.34 3.65 -3.40
CA VAL A 177 17.28 2.55 -3.57
C VAL A 177 17.91 2.18 -2.22
N ILE A 178 18.38 3.15 -1.44
CA ILE A 178 18.90 2.93 -0.09
C ILE A 178 17.85 2.19 0.77
N LYS A 179 16.60 2.66 0.78
CA LYS A 179 15.52 1.99 1.54
C LYS A 179 15.27 0.57 1.07
N GLY A 180 15.28 0.32 -0.23
CA GLY A 180 15.14 -1.03 -0.78
C GLY A 180 16.26 -1.98 -0.33
N PHE A 181 17.51 -1.53 -0.33
CA PHE A 181 18.64 -2.32 0.15
C PHE A 181 18.61 -2.52 1.67
N GLU A 182 18.22 -1.50 2.47
CA GLU A 182 18.02 -1.63 3.92
C GLU A 182 16.95 -2.68 4.26
N ILE A 183 15.85 -2.72 3.51
CA ILE A 183 14.82 -3.75 3.66
C ILE A 183 15.36 -5.13 3.29
N ALA A 184 16.08 -5.24 2.18
CA ALA A 184 16.68 -6.50 1.75
C ALA A 184 17.65 -7.06 2.77
N MET A 185 18.44 -6.21 3.46
CA MET A 185 19.35 -6.61 4.55
C MET A 185 18.62 -7.31 5.70
N LYS A 186 17.35 -6.99 5.94
CA LYS A 186 16.50 -7.61 6.97
C LYS A 186 15.72 -8.83 6.45
N ARG A 187 15.87 -9.16 5.16
CA ARG A 187 15.18 -10.25 4.48
C ARG A 187 16.19 -11.24 3.88
N ARG A 188 15.88 -11.80 2.71
CA ARG A 188 16.74 -12.81 2.05
C ARG A 188 17.91 -12.21 1.26
N LYS A 189 18.15 -10.90 1.40
CA LYS A 189 19.26 -10.14 0.80
C LYS A 189 19.31 -10.23 -0.73
N ASN A 190 18.15 -10.21 -1.39
CA ASN A 190 18.05 -10.22 -2.84
C ASN A 190 17.15 -9.08 -3.33
N VAL A 191 17.69 -8.21 -4.18
CA VAL A 191 16.97 -7.09 -4.81
C VAL A 191 16.85 -7.32 -6.30
N ILE A 192 15.64 -7.26 -6.83
CA ILE A 192 15.39 -7.17 -8.27
C ILE A 192 14.95 -5.74 -8.58
N SER A 193 15.85 -4.99 -9.20
CA SER A 193 15.60 -3.62 -9.66
C SER A 193 14.84 -3.66 -10.98
N VAL A 194 13.60 -3.15 -10.98
CA VAL A 194 12.68 -3.23 -12.12
C VAL A 194 12.56 -1.88 -12.82
N ASP A 195 12.72 -1.90 -14.14
CA ASP A 195 12.80 -0.69 -14.96
C ASP A 195 12.42 -0.93 -16.44
N LYS A 196 12.54 0.07 -17.29
CA LYS A 196 12.37 -0.02 -18.76
C LYS A 196 13.58 0.58 -19.50
N ALA A 197 14.80 0.25 -19.05
CA ALA A 197 16.06 0.87 -19.52
C ALA A 197 16.37 0.65 -21.00
N ASN A 198 15.77 -0.37 -21.64
CA ASN A 198 15.89 -0.55 -23.08
C ASN A 198 15.21 0.57 -23.89
N VAL A 199 14.32 1.37 -23.29
CA VAL A 199 13.58 2.46 -23.94
C VAL A 199 13.79 3.80 -23.24
N LEU A 200 13.71 3.87 -21.89
CA LEU A 200 13.60 5.12 -21.14
C LEU A 200 14.93 5.60 -20.58
N ASP A 201 15.23 6.92 -20.72
CA ASP A 201 16.40 7.55 -20.12
C ASP A 201 16.32 7.58 -18.58
N SER A 202 15.15 7.83 -18.02
CA SER A 202 14.92 7.77 -16.56
C SER A 202 15.28 6.39 -15.98
N SER A 203 14.94 5.31 -16.68
CA SER A 203 15.31 3.95 -16.30
C SER A 203 16.79 3.65 -16.42
N ARG A 204 17.49 4.26 -17.40
CA ARG A 204 18.96 4.16 -17.50
C ARG A 204 19.66 4.89 -16.34
N LEU A 205 19.15 6.06 -15.96
CA LEU A 205 19.61 6.75 -14.74
C LEU A 205 19.32 5.92 -13.49
N TRP A 206 18.13 5.31 -13.40
CA TRP A 206 17.76 4.40 -12.30
C TRP A 206 18.79 3.30 -12.10
N ARG A 207 19.16 2.57 -13.15
CA ARG A 207 20.17 1.50 -13.10
C ARG A 207 21.52 2.02 -12.61
N LYS A 208 21.97 3.14 -13.15
CA LYS A 208 23.25 3.77 -12.74
C LYS A 208 23.28 4.01 -11.22
N VAL A 209 22.21 4.58 -10.66
CA VAL A 209 22.13 4.88 -9.22
C VAL A 209 22.05 3.60 -8.39
N VAL A 210 21.29 2.58 -8.84
CA VAL A 210 21.25 1.26 -8.18
C VAL A 210 22.64 0.64 -8.11
N GLU A 211 23.40 0.64 -9.22
CA GLU A 211 24.76 0.10 -9.28
C GLU A 211 25.74 0.87 -8.38
N GLU A 212 25.54 2.18 -8.19
CA GLU A 212 26.34 3.00 -7.27
C GLU A 212 26.05 2.64 -5.81
N VAL A 213 24.77 2.62 -5.41
CA VAL A 213 24.34 2.33 -4.03
C VAL A 213 24.66 0.88 -3.64
N ALA A 214 24.54 -0.07 -4.57
CA ALA A 214 24.84 -1.47 -4.31
C ALA A 214 26.25 -1.72 -3.77
N LYS A 215 27.22 -0.84 -4.06
CA LYS A 215 28.60 -0.94 -3.55
C LYS A 215 28.67 -0.79 -2.04
N ASP A 216 27.71 -0.10 -1.42
CA ASP A 216 27.64 0.11 0.03
C ASP A 216 26.95 -1.08 0.75
N TYR A 217 26.35 -2.02 -0.02
CA TYR A 217 25.62 -3.19 0.49
C TYR A 217 26.17 -4.51 -0.09
N PRO A 218 27.44 -4.86 0.14
CA PRO A 218 28.09 -6.02 -0.50
C PRO A 218 27.46 -7.37 -0.15
N GLU A 219 26.64 -7.43 0.91
CA GLU A 219 25.92 -8.64 1.31
C GLU A 219 24.60 -8.85 0.53
N VAL A 220 24.12 -7.84 -0.20
CA VAL A 220 22.88 -7.89 -0.97
C VAL A 220 23.21 -8.25 -2.41
N THR A 221 22.64 -9.33 -2.89
CA THR A 221 22.65 -9.65 -4.33
C THR A 221 21.61 -8.79 -5.04
N TYR A 222 21.95 -8.29 -6.21
CA TYR A 222 20.96 -7.56 -7.02
C TYR A 222 21.05 -7.92 -8.51
N SER A 223 19.96 -7.73 -9.19
CA SER A 223 19.87 -7.82 -10.65
C SER A 223 18.88 -6.81 -11.21
N HIS A 224 18.99 -6.50 -12.49
CA HIS A 224 18.03 -5.68 -13.20
C HIS A 224 17.07 -6.55 -14.01
N MET A 225 15.79 -6.17 -14.00
CA MET A 225 14.75 -6.84 -14.79
C MET A 225 13.90 -5.78 -15.51
N LEU A 226 13.57 -6.01 -16.77
CA LEU A 226 12.61 -5.15 -17.45
C LEU A 226 11.21 -5.40 -16.89
N VAL A 227 10.40 -4.34 -16.78
CA VAL A 227 9.08 -4.39 -16.13
C VAL A 227 8.13 -5.39 -16.78
N ASP A 228 8.14 -5.49 -18.09
CA ASP A 228 7.34 -6.48 -18.84
C ASP A 228 7.76 -7.92 -18.53
N ASN A 229 9.07 -8.19 -18.36
CA ASN A 229 9.54 -9.48 -17.88
C ASN A 229 9.16 -9.73 -16.43
N CYS A 230 9.24 -8.70 -15.56
CA CYS A 230 8.84 -8.83 -14.17
C CYS A 230 7.38 -9.25 -14.03
N ALA A 231 6.47 -8.61 -14.76
CA ALA A 231 5.05 -8.98 -14.79
C ALA A 231 4.86 -10.45 -15.20
N MET A 232 5.54 -10.91 -16.25
CA MET A 232 5.49 -12.34 -16.64
C MET A 232 6.06 -13.27 -15.54
N GLN A 233 7.12 -12.87 -14.86
CA GLN A 233 7.77 -13.67 -13.84
C GLN A 233 6.99 -13.72 -12.52
N LEU A 234 6.21 -12.69 -12.17
CA LEU A 234 5.28 -12.73 -11.05
C LEU A 234 4.29 -13.89 -11.17
N VAL A 235 3.78 -14.14 -12.37
CA VAL A 235 2.87 -15.25 -12.63
C VAL A 235 3.60 -16.60 -12.80
N LYS A 236 4.81 -16.58 -13.42
CA LYS A 236 5.51 -17.80 -13.80
C LYS A 236 6.38 -18.38 -12.69
N ASN A 237 6.99 -17.55 -11.86
CA ASN A 237 7.91 -17.94 -10.80
C ASN A 237 7.96 -16.89 -9.67
N PRO A 238 6.84 -16.65 -8.93
CA PRO A 238 6.78 -15.62 -7.88
C PRO A 238 7.79 -15.86 -6.76
N GLY A 239 8.13 -17.11 -6.46
CA GLY A 239 9.07 -17.46 -5.38
C GLY A 239 10.51 -16.96 -5.55
N GLN A 240 10.90 -16.52 -6.75
CA GLN A 240 12.22 -15.94 -6.98
C GLN A 240 12.40 -14.55 -6.38
N PHE A 241 11.31 -13.83 -6.13
CA PHE A 241 11.35 -12.45 -5.66
C PHE A 241 11.47 -12.36 -4.14
N ASP A 242 12.39 -11.53 -3.66
CA ASP A 242 12.50 -11.10 -2.27
C ASP A 242 12.11 -9.63 -2.14
N VAL A 243 12.89 -8.73 -2.74
CA VAL A 243 12.57 -7.31 -2.84
C VAL A 243 12.54 -6.88 -4.30
N ILE A 244 11.39 -6.42 -4.76
CA ILE A 244 11.22 -5.76 -6.05
C ILE A 244 11.35 -4.26 -5.79
N LEU A 245 12.36 -3.62 -6.38
CA LEU A 245 12.63 -2.20 -6.24
C LEU A 245 12.33 -1.49 -7.55
N THR A 246 11.42 -0.50 -7.55
CA THR A 246 10.97 0.10 -8.81
C THR A 246 10.42 1.52 -8.64
N GLU A 247 10.24 2.19 -9.77
CA GLU A 247 9.66 3.53 -9.86
C GLU A 247 8.13 3.51 -9.59
N ASN A 248 7.54 4.68 -9.54
CA ASN A 248 6.17 4.92 -9.07
C ASN A 248 5.12 4.12 -9.87
N MET A 249 5.02 4.33 -11.17
CA MET A 249 3.96 3.72 -11.99
C MET A 249 4.14 2.20 -12.12
N PHE A 250 5.38 1.73 -12.31
CA PHE A 250 5.63 0.28 -12.40
C PHE A 250 5.36 -0.41 -11.07
N GLY A 251 5.71 0.23 -9.96
CA GLY A 251 5.44 -0.27 -8.62
C GLY A 251 3.95 -0.36 -8.30
N ASP A 252 3.15 0.58 -8.82
CA ASP A 252 1.69 0.55 -8.71
C ASP A 252 1.12 -0.69 -9.41
N ILE A 253 1.44 -0.86 -10.67
CA ILE A 253 0.92 -1.95 -11.50
C ILE A 253 1.37 -3.34 -10.99
N LEU A 254 2.67 -3.48 -10.71
CA LEU A 254 3.23 -4.76 -10.27
C LEU A 254 2.74 -5.19 -8.88
N SER A 255 2.45 -4.23 -7.99
CA SER A 255 1.93 -4.57 -6.67
C SER A 255 0.47 -5.02 -6.72
N ASP A 256 -0.33 -4.48 -7.62
CA ASP A 256 -1.71 -4.93 -7.82
C ASP A 256 -1.72 -6.35 -8.43
N GLU A 257 -0.85 -6.62 -9.41
CA GLU A 257 -0.64 -7.97 -9.93
C GLU A 257 -0.18 -8.93 -8.82
N ALA A 258 0.79 -8.52 -7.99
CA ALA A 258 1.27 -9.33 -6.88
C ALA A 258 0.17 -9.59 -5.82
N SER A 259 -0.77 -8.66 -5.64
CA SER A 259 -1.89 -8.86 -4.71
C SER A 259 -2.85 -9.96 -5.20
N GLU A 260 -3.15 -9.99 -6.48
CA GLU A 260 -4.04 -11.00 -7.06
C GLU A 260 -3.46 -12.42 -6.93
N ILE A 261 -2.14 -12.57 -7.07
CA ILE A 261 -1.52 -13.88 -6.87
C ILE A 261 -1.42 -14.31 -5.40
N THR A 262 -1.67 -13.40 -4.42
CA THR A 262 -1.83 -13.76 -3.00
C THR A 262 -3.27 -14.17 -2.63
N GLY A 263 -4.19 -14.08 -3.57
CA GLY A 263 -5.58 -14.50 -3.44
C GLY A 263 -6.60 -13.35 -3.43
N SER A 264 -6.23 -12.14 -3.02
CA SER A 264 -7.10 -10.95 -3.08
C SER A 264 -6.32 -9.68 -2.76
N ILE A 265 -6.66 -8.58 -3.44
CA ILE A 265 -6.18 -7.24 -3.11
C ILE A 265 -6.59 -6.79 -1.69
N GLY A 266 -7.66 -7.40 -1.12
CA GLY A 266 -8.09 -7.20 0.28
C GLY A 266 -7.09 -7.69 1.33
N MET A 267 -6.02 -8.39 0.91
CA MET A 267 -4.93 -8.85 1.76
C MET A 267 -3.69 -7.95 1.69
N LEU A 268 -3.61 -7.02 0.75
CA LEU A 268 -2.42 -6.22 0.49
C LEU A 268 -2.38 -4.95 1.36
N SER A 269 -1.60 -5.00 2.44
CA SER A 269 -1.26 -3.84 3.27
C SER A 269 -0.23 -2.94 2.61
N SER A 270 -0.14 -1.69 3.06
CA SER A 270 0.81 -0.72 2.53
C SER A 270 1.29 0.26 3.60
N ALA A 271 2.57 0.61 3.52
CA ALA A 271 3.19 1.67 4.32
C ALA A 271 3.90 2.65 3.39
N SER A 272 3.59 3.92 3.54
CA SER A 272 4.28 5.02 2.84
C SER A 272 5.11 5.79 3.85
N LEU A 273 6.43 5.74 3.71
CA LEU A 273 7.40 6.26 4.67
C LEU A 273 8.09 7.52 4.17
N SER A 274 8.38 8.42 5.12
CA SER A 274 9.21 9.61 4.92
C SER A 274 10.65 9.35 5.38
N GLU A 275 11.48 10.38 5.43
CA GLU A 275 12.79 10.34 6.06
C GLU A 275 12.72 10.31 7.60
N THR A 276 11.54 10.67 8.16
CA THR A 276 11.28 10.66 9.60
C THR A 276 10.51 9.40 10.01
N SER A 277 10.07 9.33 11.27
CA SER A 277 9.16 8.27 11.73
C SER A 277 7.72 8.43 11.24
N LEU A 278 7.33 9.62 10.72
CA LEU A 278 5.99 9.84 10.21
C LEU A 278 5.75 9.02 8.94
N GLY A 279 4.71 8.19 8.97
CA GLY A 279 4.26 7.38 7.84
C GLY A 279 2.74 7.48 7.63
N LEU A 280 2.31 7.10 6.44
CA LEU A 280 0.92 6.89 6.06
C LEU A 280 0.71 5.41 5.79
N TYR A 281 -0.31 4.83 6.43
CA TYR A 281 -0.63 3.41 6.39
C TYR A 281 -2.04 3.24 5.86
N GLU A 282 -2.17 2.54 4.75
CA GLU A 282 -3.42 2.39 4.00
C GLU A 282 -3.46 1.02 3.31
N PRO A 283 -4.63 0.42 3.07
CA PRO A 283 -4.71 -0.73 2.18
C PRO A 283 -4.36 -0.31 0.75
N SER A 284 -3.86 -1.23 -0.06
CA SER A 284 -3.52 -0.93 -1.47
C SER A 284 -4.73 -0.87 -2.38
N HIS A 285 -5.86 -1.46 -1.97
CA HIS A 285 -7.11 -1.45 -2.75
C HIS A 285 -7.81 -0.09 -2.74
N GLY A 286 -8.69 0.13 -3.72
CA GLY A 286 -9.53 1.32 -3.83
C GLY A 286 -10.74 1.32 -2.89
N SER A 287 -11.65 2.25 -3.13
CA SER A 287 -12.82 2.53 -2.29
C SER A 287 -14.01 1.57 -2.48
N ALA A 288 -14.00 0.73 -3.51
CA ALA A 288 -15.04 -0.27 -3.84
C ALA A 288 -16.48 0.23 -3.55
N PRO A 289 -16.93 1.33 -4.19
CA PRO A 289 -18.19 1.99 -3.83
C PRO A 289 -19.41 1.08 -4.00
N ASP A 290 -19.31 0.05 -4.84
CA ASP A 290 -20.41 -0.87 -5.13
C ASP A 290 -20.77 -1.77 -3.94
N ILE A 291 -19.84 -2.02 -3.02
CA ILE A 291 -20.04 -2.83 -1.82
C ILE A 291 -20.00 -2.01 -0.52
N ALA A 292 -19.84 -0.68 -0.63
CA ALA A 292 -19.78 0.19 0.55
C ALA A 292 -21.04 0.09 1.42
N GLY A 293 -20.85 -0.06 2.73
CA GLY A 293 -21.94 -0.19 3.72
C GLY A 293 -22.68 -1.52 3.69
N THR A 294 -22.20 -2.51 2.91
CA THR A 294 -22.85 -3.84 2.82
C THR A 294 -22.22 -4.88 3.73
N ASN A 295 -21.22 -4.51 4.52
CA ASN A 295 -20.45 -5.42 5.39
C ASN A 295 -19.75 -6.57 4.63
N GLN A 296 -19.42 -6.36 3.34
CA GLN A 296 -18.75 -7.38 2.52
C GLN A 296 -17.24 -7.12 2.35
N ALA A 297 -16.77 -5.90 2.68
CA ALA A 297 -15.38 -5.52 2.55
C ALA A 297 -14.46 -6.41 3.41
N ASN A 298 -13.28 -6.70 2.91
CA ASN A 298 -12.23 -7.39 3.66
C ASN A 298 -11.41 -6.35 4.46
N PRO A 299 -11.43 -6.34 5.81
CA PRO A 299 -10.70 -5.35 6.61
C PRO A 299 -9.23 -5.73 6.83
N ILE A 300 -8.79 -6.92 6.39
CA ILE A 300 -7.47 -7.48 6.77
C ILE A 300 -6.33 -6.59 6.25
N ALA A 301 -6.40 -6.08 5.03
CA ALA A 301 -5.36 -5.18 4.49
C ALA A 301 -5.17 -3.93 5.36
N THR A 302 -6.26 -3.30 5.83
CA THR A 302 -6.20 -2.13 6.72
C THR A 302 -5.67 -2.49 8.12
N ILE A 303 -6.08 -3.64 8.65
CA ILE A 303 -5.58 -4.17 9.93
C ILE A 303 -4.08 -4.46 9.84
N LEU A 304 -3.61 -5.07 8.75
CA LEU A 304 -2.18 -5.32 8.53
C LEU A 304 -1.41 -4.00 8.27
N SER A 305 -2.04 -3.01 7.62
CA SER A 305 -1.45 -1.68 7.49
C SER A 305 -1.29 -1.00 8.86
N ALA A 306 -2.24 -1.18 9.77
CA ALA A 306 -2.11 -0.74 11.15
C ALA A 306 -0.98 -1.48 11.91
N ALA A 307 -0.74 -2.77 11.64
CA ALA A 307 0.43 -3.48 12.17
C ALA A 307 1.73 -2.90 11.63
N MET A 308 1.80 -2.56 10.33
CA MET A 308 2.95 -1.86 9.76
C MET A 308 3.18 -0.49 10.42
N MET A 309 2.11 0.25 10.75
CA MET A 309 2.18 1.51 11.49
C MET A 309 2.84 1.33 12.86
N LEU A 310 2.41 0.32 13.62
CA LEU A 310 3.02 -0.02 14.89
C LEU A 310 4.51 -0.29 14.75
N ARG A 311 4.92 -1.06 13.74
CA ARG A 311 6.30 -1.47 13.49
C ARG A 311 7.18 -0.31 13.02
N TYR A 312 6.75 0.42 11.96
CA TYR A 312 7.64 1.36 11.26
C TYR A 312 7.60 2.78 11.85
N SER A 313 6.44 3.27 12.31
CA SER A 313 6.34 4.62 12.90
C SER A 313 6.54 4.61 14.42
N LEU A 314 6.02 3.60 15.11
CA LEU A 314 5.93 3.62 16.58
C LEU A 314 6.95 2.70 17.26
N ASN A 315 7.72 1.90 16.50
CA ASN A 315 8.71 0.92 16.99
C ASN A 315 8.11 -0.10 17.99
N LEU A 316 6.88 -0.55 17.71
CA LEU A 316 6.09 -1.50 18.49
C LEU A 316 6.03 -2.85 17.78
N ASP A 317 7.18 -3.52 17.63
CA ASP A 317 7.28 -4.79 16.88
C ASP A 317 6.45 -5.92 17.49
N LYS A 318 6.42 -6.05 18.80
CA LYS A 318 5.66 -7.11 19.50
C LYS A 318 4.14 -6.95 19.30
N GLU A 319 3.69 -5.73 19.29
CA GLU A 319 2.31 -5.35 19.07
C GLU A 319 1.90 -5.63 17.61
N ALA A 320 2.79 -5.33 16.67
CA ALA A 320 2.60 -5.65 15.26
C ALA A 320 2.55 -7.17 15.03
N ASP A 321 3.51 -7.92 15.60
CA ASP A 321 3.54 -9.39 15.53
C ASP A 321 2.26 -10.02 16.09
N ALA A 322 1.68 -9.45 17.16
CA ALA A 322 0.44 -9.94 17.74
C ALA A 322 -0.74 -9.79 16.78
N ILE A 323 -0.82 -8.69 16.03
CA ILE A 323 -1.86 -8.49 14.99
C ILE A 323 -1.68 -9.49 13.86
N GLU A 324 -0.45 -9.62 13.33
CA GLU A 324 -0.14 -10.54 12.23
C GLU A 324 -0.45 -12.00 12.62
N ALA A 325 -0.10 -12.40 13.85
CA ALA A 325 -0.42 -13.72 14.38
C ALA A 325 -1.92 -13.94 14.56
N ALA A 326 -2.67 -12.93 14.99
CA ALA A 326 -4.13 -12.98 15.14
C ALA A 326 -4.80 -13.18 13.77
N VAL A 327 -4.39 -12.43 12.73
CA VAL A 327 -4.87 -12.61 11.36
C VAL A 327 -4.61 -14.05 10.88
N LYS A 328 -3.40 -14.54 11.02
CA LYS A 328 -3.05 -15.92 10.65
C LYS A 328 -3.90 -16.95 11.40
N THR A 329 -4.15 -16.75 12.69
CA THR A 329 -4.97 -17.65 13.50
C THR A 329 -6.42 -17.71 13.02
N VAL A 330 -7.00 -16.55 12.69
CA VAL A 330 -8.38 -16.43 12.15
C VAL A 330 -8.49 -17.15 10.80
N LEU A 331 -7.51 -16.95 9.91
CA LEU A 331 -7.46 -17.67 8.63
C LEU A 331 -7.33 -19.19 8.82
N LYS A 332 -6.49 -19.63 9.78
CA LYS A 332 -6.29 -21.04 10.12
C LYS A 332 -7.57 -21.69 10.69
N LYS A 333 -8.42 -20.93 11.39
CA LYS A 333 -9.75 -21.37 11.86
C LYS A 333 -10.76 -21.54 10.74
N GLY A 334 -10.40 -21.22 9.50
CA GLY A 334 -11.27 -21.34 8.32
C GLY A 334 -12.23 -20.17 8.14
N PHE A 335 -12.00 -19.02 8.80
CA PHE A 335 -12.82 -17.82 8.57
C PHE A 335 -12.33 -17.05 7.36
N ARG A 336 -13.26 -16.57 6.53
CA ARG A 336 -12.97 -15.88 5.25
C ARG A 336 -13.96 -14.76 5.00
N THR A 337 -13.50 -13.69 4.36
CA THR A 337 -14.39 -12.75 3.68
C THR A 337 -14.72 -13.28 2.28
N VAL A 338 -15.70 -12.67 1.61
CA VAL A 338 -16.22 -13.16 0.34
C VAL A 338 -15.15 -13.25 -0.78
N ASP A 339 -14.19 -12.33 -0.78
CA ASP A 339 -13.10 -12.21 -1.75
C ASP A 339 -12.03 -13.32 -1.66
N ILE A 340 -11.86 -13.89 -0.45
CA ILE A 340 -10.89 -14.97 -0.18
C ILE A 340 -11.59 -16.29 0.18
N MET A 341 -12.86 -16.43 -0.19
CA MET A 341 -13.66 -17.61 0.17
C MET A 341 -13.15 -18.87 -0.51
N SER A 342 -13.15 -19.98 0.20
CA SER A 342 -12.81 -21.29 -0.30
C SER A 342 -13.69 -22.38 0.31
N GLU A 343 -13.73 -23.55 -0.32
CA GLU A 343 -14.54 -24.68 0.12
C GLU A 343 -14.21 -25.11 1.55
N GLY A 344 -15.24 -25.40 2.35
CA GLY A 344 -15.08 -25.80 3.74
C GLY A 344 -14.84 -24.66 4.74
N CYS A 345 -14.75 -23.43 4.27
CA CYS A 345 -14.57 -22.24 5.12
C CYS A 345 -15.90 -21.59 5.51
N THR A 346 -15.87 -20.80 6.57
CA THR A 346 -17.00 -20.01 7.07
C THR A 346 -16.85 -18.57 6.62
N GLN A 347 -17.84 -18.07 5.89
CA GLN A 347 -17.86 -16.68 5.45
C GLN A 347 -18.21 -15.75 6.61
N LEU A 348 -17.41 -14.68 6.76
CA LEU A 348 -17.65 -13.56 7.68
C LEU A 348 -17.81 -12.27 6.87
N GLY A 349 -18.55 -11.32 7.42
CA GLY A 349 -18.55 -9.95 6.93
C GLY A 349 -17.36 -9.14 7.46
N CYS A 350 -17.28 -7.88 7.07
CA CYS A 350 -16.22 -6.96 7.49
C CYS A 350 -16.12 -6.87 9.02
N LYS A 351 -17.24 -6.58 9.66
CA LYS A 351 -17.32 -6.43 11.11
C LYS A 351 -16.97 -7.73 11.85
N GLU A 352 -17.54 -8.85 11.44
CA GLU A 352 -17.32 -10.16 12.08
C GLU A 352 -15.86 -10.61 11.90
N MET A 353 -15.21 -10.27 10.79
CA MET A 353 -13.78 -10.54 10.57
C MET A 353 -12.93 -9.71 11.54
N GLY A 354 -13.22 -8.42 11.69
CA GLY A 354 -12.54 -7.56 12.68
C GLY A 354 -12.75 -8.03 14.12
N ASP A 355 -13.96 -8.46 14.49
CA ASP A 355 -14.28 -9.03 15.80
C ASP A 355 -13.49 -10.33 16.05
N ALA A 356 -13.41 -11.21 15.05
CA ALA A 356 -12.66 -12.46 15.14
C ALA A 356 -11.15 -12.19 15.35
N ILE A 357 -10.55 -11.26 14.61
CA ILE A 357 -9.13 -10.90 14.76
C ILE A 357 -8.89 -10.28 16.14
N THR A 358 -9.76 -9.37 16.58
CA THR A 358 -9.67 -8.72 17.90
C THR A 358 -9.70 -9.75 19.03
N ALA A 359 -10.51 -10.80 18.91
CA ALA A 359 -10.62 -11.86 19.92
C ALA A 359 -9.36 -12.72 20.04
N GLU A 360 -8.54 -12.83 18.98
CA GLU A 360 -7.28 -13.58 19.01
C GLU A 360 -6.11 -12.79 19.64
N ILE A 361 -6.26 -11.50 19.90
CA ILE A 361 -5.27 -10.66 20.59
C ILE A 361 -5.48 -10.84 22.11
N GLN A 362 -4.97 -11.94 22.64
CA GLN A 362 -5.08 -12.31 24.06
C GLN A 362 -3.91 -11.77 24.91
#